data_55e259f263163132964df029a1de0026
#
_entry.id   55e259f263163132964df029a1de0026
#
_cell.length_a   1.000
_cell.length_b   1.000
_cell.length_c   1.000
_cell.angle_alpha   90.00
_cell.angle_beta   90.00
_cell.angle_gamma   90.00
#
_symmetry.space_group_name_H-M   'P 1'
#
loop_
_entity.id
_entity.type
_entity.pdbx_description
1 polymer ?
#
loop_
_entity_poly.entity_id
_entity_poly.type
_entity_poly.pdbx_seq_one_letter_code
_entity_poly.pdbx_strand_id
1 'polypeptide(L)'
;MSPRPRKKLSNPYRVYVTYLPDGRYYIGYSNKSPKLFEKYYGSSKVITEYSDQSQLKKEVIAEFATKSHAKVQEFLLQWKYRDDDRCINDMIHLRLRLSYLKNFTPIEWSPKWTGAHLVDTITAAAETLMYSMFPQRV
;
A
#
# COMPACT_ATOMS: atom_id res chain seq x y z
N MET A 1 40.24 12.72 -11.76
CA MET A 1 39.54 12.11 -10.65
C MET A 1 38.18 11.58 -11.15
N SER A 2 37.98 10.28 -11.12
CA SER A 2 36.69 9.74 -11.45
C SER A 2 35.66 10.14 -10.40
N PRO A 3 34.44 10.56 -10.79
CA PRO A 3 33.40 10.86 -9.82
C PRO A 3 33.13 9.64 -8.97
N ARG A 4 32.88 9.85 -7.70
CA ARG A 4 32.47 8.77 -6.81
C ARG A 4 31.22 8.12 -7.40
N PRO A 5 31.20 6.78 -7.57
CA PRO A 5 29.99 6.12 -8.00
C PRO A 5 28.90 6.42 -6.96
N ARG A 6 27.76 6.90 -7.42
CA ARG A 6 26.61 7.04 -6.56
C ARG A 6 26.27 5.67 -6.00
N LYS A 7 26.13 5.56 -4.69
CA LYS A 7 25.58 4.37 -4.09
C LYS A 7 24.19 4.12 -4.69
N LYS A 8 24.11 3.13 -5.57
CA LYS A 8 22.81 2.64 -6.02
C LYS A 8 22.17 1.91 -4.85
N LEU A 9 20.97 2.32 -4.46
CA LEU A 9 20.17 1.53 -3.57
C LEU A 9 19.89 0.20 -4.28
N SER A 10 20.09 -0.93 -3.59
CA SER A 10 19.89 -2.25 -4.17
C SER A 10 18.43 -2.48 -4.60
N ASN A 11 17.45 -1.89 -3.90
CA ASN A 11 16.02 -2.02 -4.17
C ASN A 11 15.34 -0.66 -4.00
N PRO A 12 15.52 0.27 -4.98
CA PRO A 12 15.05 1.66 -4.83
C PRO A 12 13.56 1.85 -5.09
N TYR A 13 12.89 0.84 -5.63
CA TYR A 13 11.49 0.94 -6.04
C TYR A 13 10.62 0.31 -4.97
N ARG A 14 9.76 1.13 -4.35
CA ARG A 14 8.96 0.70 -3.21
C ARG A 14 7.48 0.67 -3.54
N VAL A 15 6.80 -0.31 -3.00
CA VAL A 15 5.34 -0.32 -2.87
C VAL A 15 5.04 -0.06 -1.40
N TYR A 16 4.22 0.93 -1.13
CA TYR A 16 3.91 1.37 0.22
C TYR A 16 2.42 1.57 0.40
N VAL A 17 1.98 1.63 1.63
CA VAL A 17 0.61 1.97 1.99
C VAL A 17 0.63 3.11 2.99
N THR A 18 -0.22 4.11 2.77
CA THR A 18 -0.47 5.18 3.71
C THR A 18 -1.82 4.95 4.37
N TYR A 19 -1.84 4.95 5.69
CA TYR A 19 -3.06 4.79 6.50
C TYR A 19 -3.51 6.14 7.02
N LEU A 20 -4.83 6.41 6.90
CA LEU A 20 -5.47 7.54 7.55
C LEU A 20 -5.94 7.11 8.95
N PRO A 21 -6.14 8.07 9.88
CA PRO A 21 -6.58 7.74 11.25
C PRO A 21 -7.93 7.02 11.30
N ASP A 22 -8.80 7.24 10.32
CA ASP A 22 -10.10 6.57 10.23
C ASP A 22 -10.00 5.17 9.63
N GLY A 23 -8.79 4.75 9.26
CA GLY A 23 -8.50 3.43 8.75
C GLY A 23 -8.59 3.26 7.25
N ARG A 24 -8.96 4.31 6.53
CA ARG A 24 -8.80 4.29 5.08
C ARG A 24 -7.33 4.19 4.74
N TYR A 25 -7.02 3.66 3.59
CA TYR A 25 -5.63 3.48 3.17
C TYR A 25 -5.46 3.71 1.67
N TYR A 26 -4.24 4.06 1.31
CA TYR A 26 -3.81 4.33 -0.05
C TYR A 26 -2.60 3.46 -0.38
N ILE A 27 -2.67 2.74 -1.50
CA ILE A 27 -1.59 1.89 -1.99
C ILE A 27 -0.84 2.66 -3.07
N GLY A 28 0.46 2.83 -2.89
CA GLY A 28 1.26 3.64 -3.80
C GLY A 28 2.60 3.02 -4.15
N TYR A 29 3.24 3.63 -5.13
CA TYR A 29 4.58 3.32 -5.59
C TYR A 29 5.46 4.57 -5.46
N SER A 30 6.72 4.39 -5.11
CA SER A 30 7.69 5.49 -5.08
C SER A 30 9.11 5.01 -5.34
N ASN A 31 9.86 5.81 -6.09
CA ASN A 31 11.29 5.66 -6.26
C ASN A 31 12.07 6.84 -5.66
N LYS A 32 11.42 7.65 -4.83
CA LYS A 32 12.05 8.81 -4.20
C LYS A 32 13.22 8.38 -3.32
N SER A 33 14.20 9.29 -3.14
CA SER A 33 15.25 9.04 -2.17
C SER A 33 14.66 8.85 -0.77
N PRO A 34 15.33 8.13 0.14
CA PRO A 34 14.81 7.92 1.49
C PRO A 34 14.40 9.20 2.20
N LYS A 35 15.18 10.27 2.04
CA LYS A 35 14.89 11.57 2.66
C LYS A 35 13.59 12.18 2.14
N LEU A 36 13.37 12.15 0.82
CA LEU A 36 12.15 12.68 0.22
C LEU A 36 10.95 11.77 0.51
N PHE A 37 11.17 10.47 0.53
CA PHE A 37 10.12 9.51 0.78
C PHE A 37 9.58 9.62 2.21
N GLU A 38 10.41 9.96 3.18
CA GLU A 38 10.00 10.10 4.57
C GLU A 38 8.82 11.05 4.74
N LYS A 39 8.77 12.12 3.92
CA LYS A 39 7.72 13.14 3.97
C LYS A 39 6.61 12.94 2.94
N TYR A 40 6.73 11.90 2.11
CA TYR A 40 5.79 11.66 1.02
C TYR A 40 4.82 10.54 1.40
N TYR A 41 3.53 10.83 1.33
CA TYR A 41 2.48 9.88 1.73
C TYR A 41 1.59 9.45 0.57
N GLY A 42 1.75 10.03 -0.61
CA GLY A 42 0.99 9.67 -1.80
C GLY A 42 0.52 10.87 -2.59
N SER A 43 0.08 10.62 -3.81
CA SER A 43 -0.37 11.65 -4.74
C SER A 43 -1.89 11.84 -4.77
N SER A 44 -2.64 11.00 -4.07
CA SER A 44 -4.10 11.13 -3.96
C SER A 44 -4.47 12.47 -3.30
N LYS A 45 -5.52 13.12 -3.81
CA LYS A 45 -6.03 14.36 -3.21
C LYS A 45 -6.42 14.17 -1.75
N VAL A 46 -7.01 13.03 -1.42
CA VAL A 46 -7.38 12.73 -0.03
C VAL A 46 -6.17 12.77 0.87
N ILE A 47 -5.04 12.23 0.40
CA ILE A 47 -3.78 12.23 1.14
C ILE A 47 -3.16 13.62 1.19
N THR A 48 -3.02 14.29 0.04
CA THR A 48 -2.32 15.58 -0.05
C THR A 48 -3.08 16.70 0.63
N GLU A 49 -4.41 16.64 0.66
CA GLU A 49 -5.27 17.63 1.27
C GLU A 49 -5.63 17.31 2.73
N TYR A 50 -5.14 16.21 3.25
CA TYR A 50 -5.40 15.85 4.64
C TYR A 50 -4.79 16.89 5.58
N SER A 51 -5.60 17.45 6.50
CA SER A 51 -5.26 18.64 7.28
C SER A 51 -4.07 18.43 8.22
N ASP A 52 -3.94 17.26 8.82
CA ASP A 52 -2.84 16.94 9.73
C ASP A 52 -2.02 15.77 9.21
N GLN A 53 -0.99 16.09 8.43
CA GLN A 53 -0.11 15.09 7.83
C GLN A 53 0.61 14.24 8.87
N SER A 54 0.75 14.72 10.10
CA SER A 54 1.41 13.97 11.17
C SER A 54 0.61 12.74 11.62
N GLN A 55 -0.68 12.71 11.32
CA GLN A 55 -1.56 11.59 11.67
C GLN A 55 -1.52 10.47 10.62
N LEU A 56 -0.93 10.73 9.47
CA LEU A 56 -0.78 9.70 8.44
C LEU A 56 0.33 8.72 8.85
N LYS A 57 0.08 7.44 8.65
CA LYS A 57 1.05 6.38 8.91
C LYS A 57 1.39 5.70 7.60
N LYS A 58 2.65 5.36 7.42
CA LYS A 58 3.13 4.74 6.20
C LYS A 58 3.81 3.41 6.49
N GLU A 59 3.56 2.44 5.65
CA GLU A 59 4.19 1.13 5.70
C GLU A 59 4.78 0.81 4.33
N VAL A 60 6.06 0.43 4.29
CA VAL A 60 6.65 -0.10 3.07
C VAL A 60 6.33 -1.59 3.02
N ILE A 61 5.56 -2.00 2.02
CA ILE A 61 5.14 -3.39 1.84
C ILE A 61 6.30 -4.20 1.28
N ALA A 62 6.96 -3.67 0.25
CA ALA A 62 8.04 -4.37 -0.44
C ALA A 62 8.91 -3.38 -1.21
N GLU A 63 10.15 -3.78 -1.41
CA GLU A 63 11.12 -3.05 -2.22
C GLU A 63 11.58 -3.94 -3.36
N PHE A 64 11.76 -3.33 -4.53
CA PHE A 64 12.10 -4.06 -5.75
C PHE A 64 13.31 -3.44 -6.44
N ALA A 65 14.08 -4.27 -7.14
CA ALA A 65 15.22 -3.84 -7.92
C ALA A 65 14.81 -3.16 -9.24
N THR A 66 13.60 -3.44 -9.74
CA THR A 66 13.11 -2.87 -10.99
C THR A 66 11.79 -2.16 -10.79
N LYS A 67 11.59 -1.08 -11.57
CA LYS A 67 10.35 -0.32 -11.57
C LYS A 67 9.16 -1.18 -12.00
N SER A 68 9.36 -2.04 -13.01
CA SER A 68 8.29 -2.88 -13.55
C SER A 68 7.74 -3.84 -12.49
N HIS A 69 8.62 -4.46 -11.70
CA HIS A 69 8.19 -5.35 -10.62
C HIS A 69 7.41 -4.58 -9.54
N ALA A 70 7.87 -3.41 -9.16
CA ALA A 70 7.16 -2.57 -8.19
C ALA A 70 5.79 -2.13 -8.71
N LYS A 71 5.71 -1.71 -9.97
CA LYS A 71 4.46 -1.26 -10.58
C LYS A 71 3.43 -2.38 -10.69
N VAL A 72 3.85 -3.59 -11.04
CA VAL A 72 2.90 -4.71 -11.11
C VAL A 72 2.45 -5.13 -9.72
N GLN A 73 3.34 -5.08 -8.72
CA GLN A 73 2.95 -5.36 -7.34
C GLN A 73 1.93 -4.34 -6.83
N GLU A 74 2.15 -3.05 -7.11
CA GLU A 74 1.19 -1.99 -6.79
C GLU A 74 -0.16 -2.28 -7.43
N PHE A 75 -0.17 -2.61 -8.71
CA PHE A 75 -1.38 -2.94 -9.45
C PHE A 75 -2.13 -4.14 -8.84
N LEU A 76 -1.42 -5.21 -8.53
CA LEU A 76 -2.04 -6.42 -7.98
C LEU A 76 -2.74 -6.13 -6.66
N LEU A 77 -2.13 -5.31 -5.81
CA LEU A 77 -2.74 -4.93 -4.53
C LEU A 77 -3.94 -4.01 -4.74
N GLN A 78 -3.82 -3.01 -5.60
CA GLN A 78 -4.93 -2.13 -5.93
C GLN A 78 -6.11 -2.91 -6.50
N TRP A 79 -5.84 -3.87 -7.38
CA TRP A 79 -6.86 -4.74 -7.95
C TRP A 79 -7.51 -5.63 -6.88
N LYS A 80 -6.70 -6.23 -6.02
CA LYS A 80 -7.20 -7.10 -4.96
C LYS A 80 -8.16 -6.37 -4.01
N TYR A 81 -7.85 -5.11 -3.70
CA TYR A 81 -8.62 -4.31 -2.74
C TYR A 81 -9.52 -3.27 -3.40
N ARG A 82 -9.81 -3.40 -4.70
CA ARG A 82 -10.64 -2.43 -5.44
C ARG A 82 -12.05 -2.29 -4.88
N ASP A 83 -12.57 -3.33 -4.26
CA ASP A 83 -13.91 -3.34 -3.69
C ASP A 83 -13.92 -3.08 -2.18
N ASP A 84 -12.78 -2.81 -1.58
CA ASP A 84 -12.70 -2.45 -0.16
C ASP A 84 -12.99 -0.95 -0.03
N ASP A 85 -14.06 -0.61 0.68
CA ASP A 85 -14.49 0.78 0.89
C ASP A 85 -13.43 1.63 1.58
N ARG A 86 -12.49 1.01 2.31
CA ARG A 86 -11.40 1.71 2.97
C ARG A 86 -10.26 2.05 2.03
N CYS A 87 -10.16 1.39 0.89
CA CYS A 87 -9.13 1.67 -0.11
C CYS A 87 -9.53 2.90 -0.90
N ILE A 88 -8.73 3.96 -0.79
CA ILE A 88 -9.05 5.23 -1.43
C ILE A 88 -8.45 5.36 -2.84
N ASN A 89 -7.79 4.33 -3.34
CA ASN A 89 -7.30 4.33 -4.71
C ASN A 89 -8.47 4.32 -5.69
N ASP A 90 -8.50 5.30 -6.58
CA ASP A 90 -9.55 5.45 -7.58
C ASP A 90 -9.07 5.24 -9.01
N MET A 91 -7.75 5.18 -9.21
CA MET A 91 -7.15 5.01 -10.54
C MET A 91 -6.01 4.00 -10.50
N ILE A 92 -5.91 3.24 -11.59
CA ILE A 92 -4.81 2.31 -11.83
C ILE A 92 -4.02 2.82 -13.02
N HIS A 93 -2.72 3.05 -12.83
CA HIS A 93 -1.80 3.45 -13.88
C HIS A 93 -0.79 2.32 -14.08
N LEU A 94 -1.02 1.50 -15.11
CA LEU A 94 -0.15 0.37 -15.40
C LEU A 94 0.19 0.37 -16.88
N ARG A 95 1.50 0.45 -17.17
CA ARG A 95 2.03 0.34 -18.53
C ARG A 95 3.30 -0.51 -18.47
N LEU A 96 3.16 -1.80 -18.76
CA LEU A 96 4.23 -2.78 -18.64
C LEU A 96 4.36 -3.64 -19.89
N ARG A 97 5.59 -4.08 -20.15
CA ARG A 97 5.86 -5.15 -21.12
C ARG A 97 6.00 -6.47 -20.37
N LEU A 98 5.41 -7.54 -20.90
CA LEU A 98 5.48 -8.85 -20.26
C LEU A 98 6.92 -9.33 -20.06
N SER A 99 7.82 -8.98 -20.99
CA SER A 99 9.23 -9.36 -20.87
C SER A 99 9.91 -8.80 -19.64
N TYR A 100 9.41 -7.68 -19.07
CA TYR A 100 9.97 -7.07 -17.87
C TYR A 100 9.54 -7.77 -16.58
N LEU A 101 8.58 -8.71 -16.68
CA LEU A 101 8.02 -9.40 -15.52
C LEU A 101 8.65 -10.76 -15.27
N LYS A 102 9.71 -11.09 -15.99
CA LYS A 102 10.46 -12.33 -15.73
C LYS A 102 10.95 -12.33 -14.30
N ASN A 103 10.81 -13.49 -13.64
CA ASN A 103 11.23 -13.70 -12.25
C ASN A 103 10.48 -12.84 -11.22
N PHE A 104 9.34 -12.26 -11.62
CA PHE A 104 8.49 -11.55 -10.68
C PHE A 104 7.75 -12.54 -9.78
N THR A 105 7.78 -12.28 -8.47
CA THR A 105 7.01 -13.03 -7.48
C THR A 105 6.15 -12.05 -6.69
N PRO A 106 4.82 -12.24 -6.69
CA PRO A 106 3.94 -11.37 -5.90
C PRO A 106 4.22 -11.48 -4.41
N ILE A 107 4.03 -10.36 -3.71
CA ILE A 107 4.13 -10.30 -2.26
C ILE A 107 2.73 -10.36 -1.67
N GLU A 108 2.55 -11.21 -0.68
CA GLU A 108 1.31 -11.27 0.08
C GLU A 108 1.25 -10.12 1.08
N TRP A 109 0.10 -9.47 1.13
CA TRP A 109 -0.12 -8.35 2.03
C TRP A 109 -1.61 -8.19 2.31
N SER A 110 -1.93 -7.73 3.49
CA SER A 110 -3.29 -7.32 3.85
C SER A 110 -3.23 -6.06 4.71
N PRO A 111 -4.28 -5.22 4.66
CA PRO A 111 -4.30 -3.99 5.44
C PRO A 111 -4.21 -4.28 6.93
N LYS A 112 -3.47 -3.44 7.64
CA LYS A 112 -3.37 -3.48 9.09
C LYS A 112 -4.46 -2.62 9.71
N TRP A 113 -4.88 -3.01 10.90
CA TRP A 113 -5.80 -2.23 11.69
C TRP A 113 -5.04 -1.12 12.41
N THR A 114 -5.49 0.12 12.26
CA THR A 114 -4.87 1.28 12.92
C THR A 114 -5.95 2.19 13.51
N GLY A 115 -5.64 2.83 14.64
CA GLY A 115 -6.49 3.87 15.23
C GLY A 115 -7.95 3.48 15.37
N ALA A 116 -8.83 4.18 14.67
CA ALA A 116 -10.29 4.00 14.71
C ALA A 116 -10.75 2.58 14.31
N HIS A 117 -9.90 1.83 13.62
CA HIS A 117 -10.23 0.45 13.23
C HIS A 117 -10.33 -0.52 14.40
N LEU A 118 -9.80 -0.18 15.56
CA LEU A 118 -9.90 -1.07 16.72
C LEU A 118 -11.36 -1.40 17.02
N VAL A 119 -12.25 -0.40 16.95
CA VAL A 119 -13.68 -0.59 17.17
C VAL A 119 -14.28 -1.50 16.09
N ASP A 120 -13.97 -1.24 14.83
CA ASP A 120 -14.44 -2.06 13.72
C ASP A 120 -13.91 -3.49 13.81
N THR A 121 -12.66 -3.66 14.21
CA THR A 121 -12.06 -4.97 14.43
C THR A 121 -12.80 -5.75 15.52
N ILE A 122 -13.15 -5.10 16.62
CA ILE A 122 -13.90 -5.72 17.71
C ILE A 122 -15.31 -6.13 17.22
N THR A 123 -15.96 -5.24 16.48
CA THR A 123 -17.28 -5.53 15.89
C THR A 123 -17.21 -6.70 14.93
N ALA A 124 -16.23 -6.73 14.04
CA ALA A 124 -16.02 -7.83 13.09
C ALA A 124 -15.74 -9.15 13.81
N ALA A 125 -14.94 -9.12 14.88
CA ALA A 125 -14.67 -10.31 15.69
C ALA A 125 -15.92 -10.82 16.38
N ALA A 126 -16.76 -9.91 16.90
CA ALA A 126 -18.03 -10.26 17.52
C ALA A 126 -18.99 -10.86 16.50
N GLU A 127 -19.07 -10.30 15.31
CA GLU A 127 -19.88 -10.84 14.21
C GLU A 127 -19.40 -12.24 13.81
N THR A 128 -18.09 -12.43 13.67
CA THR A 128 -17.52 -13.74 13.35
C THR A 128 -17.88 -14.77 14.41
N LEU A 129 -17.77 -14.41 15.69
CA LEU A 129 -18.15 -15.28 16.79
C LEU A 129 -19.64 -15.62 16.72
N MET A 130 -20.49 -14.62 16.45
CA MET A 130 -21.93 -14.80 16.32
C MET A 130 -22.26 -15.77 15.18
N TYR A 131 -21.62 -15.63 14.03
CA TYR A 131 -21.81 -16.56 12.90
C TYR A 131 -21.35 -17.97 13.22
N SER A 132 -20.32 -18.15 14.02
CA SER A 132 -19.88 -19.48 14.43
C SER A 132 -20.81 -20.13 15.44
N MET A 133 -21.46 -19.33 16.29
CA MET A 133 -22.43 -19.81 17.27
C MET A 133 -23.81 -20.03 16.65
N PHE A 134 -24.19 -19.19 15.69
CA PHE A 134 -25.50 -19.24 15.02
C PHE A 134 -25.26 -19.24 13.50
N PRO A 135 -24.85 -20.38 12.91
CA PRO A 135 -24.53 -20.42 11.49
C PRO A 135 -25.70 -19.96 10.64
N GLN A 136 -25.44 -18.98 9.78
CA GLN A 136 -26.42 -18.53 8.81
C GLN A 136 -26.54 -19.58 7.72
N ARG A 137 -27.72 -20.05 7.50
CA ARG A 137 -28.01 -20.93 6.38
C ARG A 137 -28.33 -20.09 5.16
N VAL A 138 -27.61 -20.38 4.13
CA VAL A 138 -27.83 -19.76 2.83
C VAL A 138 -28.87 -20.59 2.09
#